data_a4bde6a4d27ff110ff956b3b3533a90d
#
_entry.id   a4bde6a4d27ff110ff956b3b3533a90d
#
_cell.length_a   1.000
_cell.length_b   1.000
_cell.length_c   1.000
_cell.angle_alpha   90.00
_cell.angle_beta   90.00
_cell.angle_gamma   90.00
#
_symmetry.space_group_name_H-M   'P 1'
#
loop_
_entity.id
_entity.type
_entity.pdbx_description
1 polymer ?
#
loop_
_entity_poly.entity_id
_entity_poly.type
_entity_poly.pdbx_seq_one_letter_code
_entity_poly.pdbx_strand_id
1 'polypeptide(L)'
;MGITHIWLFSSTRESIEAIEDQCMNERLAAFHSDIEEYNANILHNPPKEGEHHYLPYIGNGVFGIPILPEALIYIKRGRALSLPIQWQPLISHPLLKTNFYRDATITHFTSGIVYRYQCFREGYYIEFQYYAHRIFDAILVQDIKITNPLSLSQNVPLKPQMPTQWDNYRIEVIKIQVDDILDEYNLISGFIPLSNTNKIVTVSIIYKTPPRILQIKARSSIKLKFLTSIQYSEPTLMEEHHIQYELTKEKAIEAIKKVISIQHQSLKEDHINLWQNYWYTGLRISDSKADGAINGHKINSTLYYVLSQISKGIPDIEKNVAMNEGCYRGHHTLDAPRLWKDTSSIDTMNNVVEAWLITLEKQGCHHLMIGDPAAVQQAIVLSLGSLRFSNQHLEFNIDPQYLNRDYLFRRISYGNVTHLNISVTVGEDNRAVLKVALDKSDSVYFGCDAGCLNPPVSLSQLYASIPVKLTKPLTAILYVTSDYQHMQDLRNALHVHAIDDAPAHDHLVMALHKHGHQLGGLPTLFWISICFLIIVFHLFLCKLIINEYHGHQDKQKVRYSKL
;
A
#
# COMPACT_ATOMS: atom_id res chain seq x y z
N MET A 1 49.02 0.32 28.22
CA MET A 1 47.68 0.29 28.86
C MET A 1 46.53 0.84 27.99
N GLY A 2 46.75 1.40 26.80
CA GLY A 2 45.69 1.96 25.96
C GLY A 2 44.97 1.00 25.00
N ILE A 3 45.57 -0.13 24.65
CA ILE A 3 45.02 -1.04 23.62
C ILE A 3 43.99 -2.00 24.20
N THR A 4 44.10 -2.40 25.44
CA THR A 4 43.15 -3.32 26.10
C THR A 4 41.80 -2.67 26.42
N HIS A 5 41.76 -1.35 26.65
CA HIS A 5 40.51 -0.62 26.88
C HIS A 5 39.68 -0.45 25.60
N ILE A 6 40.31 -0.28 24.43
CA ILE A 6 39.61 -0.13 23.16
C ILE A 6 38.94 -1.45 22.74
N TRP A 7 39.60 -2.60 22.96
CA TRP A 7 39.03 -3.92 22.65
C TRP A 7 37.84 -4.29 23.54
N LEU A 8 37.87 -3.95 24.83
CA LEU A 8 36.76 -4.20 25.74
C LEU A 8 35.53 -3.34 25.42
N PHE A 9 35.71 -2.09 24.99
CA PHE A 9 34.63 -1.21 24.58
C PHE A 9 34.01 -1.61 23.22
N SER A 10 34.81 -2.11 22.26
CA SER A 10 34.34 -2.63 20.97
C SER A 10 33.51 -3.92 21.19
N SER A 11 34.00 -4.86 21.95
CA SER A 11 33.31 -6.14 22.22
C SER A 11 31.99 -5.96 22.98
N THR A 12 31.91 -5.02 23.93
CA THR A 12 30.66 -4.73 24.65
C THR A 12 29.64 -3.99 23.76
N ARG A 13 30.09 -3.15 22.84
CA ARG A 13 29.21 -2.45 21.90
C ARG A 13 28.60 -3.42 20.89
N GLU A 14 29.40 -4.29 20.29
CA GLU A 14 28.95 -5.33 19.35
C GLU A 14 27.95 -6.30 20.01
N SER A 15 28.15 -6.68 21.27
CA SER A 15 27.21 -7.56 21.98
C SER A 15 25.87 -6.89 22.29
N ILE A 16 25.86 -5.58 22.56
CA ILE A 16 24.63 -4.82 22.83
C ILE A 16 23.84 -4.59 21.54
N GLU A 17 24.51 -4.21 20.45
CA GLU A 17 23.89 -4.05 19.14
C GLU A 17 23.25 -5.37 18.66
N ALA A 18 23.91 -6.50 18.89
CA ALA A 18 23.37 -7.82 18.59
C ALA A 18 22.08 -8.16 19.38
N ILE A 19 22.01 -7.76 20.66
CA ILE A 19 20.82 -7.98 21.50
C ILE A 19 19.64 -7.12 21.04
N GLU A 20 19.90 -5.85 20.68
CA GLU A 20 18.86 -4.96 20.16
C GLU A 20 18.33 -5.45 18.81
N ASP A 21 19.22 -5.93 17.92
CA ASP A 21 18.85 -6.50 16.63
C ASP A 21 18.07 -7.81 16.80
N GLN A 22 18.44 -8.66 17.75
CA GLN A 22 17.68 -9.86 18.10
C GLN A 22 16.27 -9.51 18.59
N CYS A 23 16.15 -8.53 19.51
CA CYS A 23 14.85 -8.05 19.97
C CYS A 23 13.95 -7.62 18.81
N MET A 24 14.49 -6.83 17.86
CA MET A 24 13.74 -6.36 16.70
C MET A 24 13.34 -7.51 15.78
N ASN A 25 14.28 -8.40 15.43
CA ASN A 25 14.03 -9.53 14.53
C ASN A 25 12.94 -10.48 15.08
N GLU A 26 12.93 -10.74 16.39
CA GLU A 26 11.87 -11.53 17.02
C GLU A 26 10.48 -10.90 16.89
N ARG A 27 10.38 -9.56 16.92
CA ARG A 27 9.09 -8.83 16.78
C ARG A 27 8.63 -8.77 15.34
N LEU A 28 9.58 -8.70 14.40
CA LEU A 28 9.30 -8.62 12.97
C LEU A 28 8.99 -9.99 12.35
N ALA A 29 9.38 -11.09 12.99
CA ALA A 29 9.25 -12.44 12.46
C ALA A 29 7.82 -12.81 12.02
N ALA A 30 6.80 -12.33 12.74
CA ALA A 30 5.40 -12.58 12.43
C ALA A 30 4.93 -11.94 11.11
N PHE A 31 5.67 -10.97 10.58
CA PHE A 31 5.29 -10.22 9.37
C PHE A 31 6.10 -10.59 8.13
N HIS A 32 7.07 -11.51 8.22
CA HIS A 32 7.93 -11.86 7.08
C HIS A 32 7.14 -12.30 5.86
N SER A 33 6.18 -13.20 6.02
CA SER A 33 5.34 -13.68 4.92
C SER A 33 4.52 -12.55 4.29
N ASP A 34 3.96 -11.66 5.11
CA ASP A 34 3.17 -10.53 4.60
C ASP A 34 4.04 -9.50 3.87
N ILE A 35 5.29 -9.31 4.30
CA ILE A 35 6.23 -8.42 3.62
C ILE A 35 6.67 -9.02 2.29
N GLU A 36 6.98 -10.31 2.23
CA GLU A 36 7.35 -11.02 1.00
C GLU A 36 6.22 -11.06 -0.02
N GLU A 37 4.97 -11.16 0.43
CA GLU A 37 3.78 -11.12 -0.43
C GLU A 37 3.29 -9.70 -0.76
N TYR A 38 4.01 -8.66 -0.33
CA TYR A 38 3.62 -7.25 -0.46
C TYR A 38 2.29 -6.89 0.24
N ASN A 39 1.89 -7.67 1.23
CA ASN A 39 0.74 -7.41 2.09
C ASN A 39 1.07 -6.45 3.25
N ALA A 40 2.34 -6.20 3.48
CA ALA A 40 2.84 -5.25 4.48
C ALA A 40 4.10 -4.53 3.96
N ASN A 41 4.34 -3.31 4.47
CA ASN A 41 5.59 -2.58 4.26
C ASN A 41 6.27 -2.33 5.59
N ILE A 42 7.57 -2.59 5.63
CA ILE A 42 8.43 -2.29 6.78
C ILE A 42 9.30 -1.07 6.50
N LEU A 43 9.47 -0.23 7.51
CA LEU A 43 10.38 0.91 7.48
C LEU A 43 11.12 0.98 8.82
N HIS A 44 12.43 0.77 8.79
CA HIS A 44 13.30 0.97 9.95
C HIS A 44 13.64 2.47 10.15
N ASN A 45 14.01 2.84 11.35
CA ASN A 45 14.54 4.17 11.64
C ASN A 45 15.90 4.03 12.36
N PRO A 46 17.03 4.34 11.68
CA PRO A 46 17.13 4.79 10.27
C PRO A 46 16.76 3.69 9.27
N PRO A 47 16.31 4.08 8.05
CA PRO A 47 15.93 3.11 7.02
C PRO A 47 17.10 2.21 6.61
N LYS A 48 16.80 0.95 6.31
CA LYS A 48 17.76 -0.04 5.78
C LYS A 48 17.81 0.01 4.25
N GLU A 49 18.91 -0.43 3.70
CA GLU A 49 19.07 -0.56 2.24
C GLU A 49 18.00 -1.50 1.65
N GLY A 50 17.41 -1.10 0.53
CA GLY A 50 16.35 -1.86 -0.15
C GLY A 50 14.94 -1.68 0.39
N GLU A 51 14.73 -0.92 1.47
CA GLU A 51 13.39 -0.64 1.99
C GLU A 51 12.65 0.39 1.14
N HIS A 52 11.34 0.18 0.98
CA HIS A 52 10.46 1.15 0.33
C HIS A 52 10.03 2.23 1.32
N HIS A 53 10.37 3.49 1.01
CA HIS A 53 10.08 4.65 1.85
C HIS A 53 8.61 5.09 1.75
N TYR A 54 7.67 4.17 1.95
CA TYR A 54 6.25 4.47 2.01
C TYR A 54 5.89 5.08 3.36
N LEU A 55 5.07 6.14 3.34
CA LEU A 55 4.61 6.81 4.55
C LEU A 55 3.81 5.84 5.43
N PRO A 56 4.24 5.52 6.66
CA PRO A 56 3.39 4.79 7.58
C PRO A 56 2.17 5.65 7.92
N TYR A 57 0.97 5.17 7.59
CA TYR A 57 -0.25 5.97 7.63
C TYR A 57 -1.45 5.14 8.03
N ILE A 58 -2.33 5.72 8.83
CA ILE A 58 -3.66 5.16 9.12
C ILE A 58 -4.73 6.15 8.70
N GLY A 59 -5.87 5.66 8.23
CA GLY A 59 -6.99 6.51 7.85
C GLY A 59 -8.26 5.69 7.62
N ASN A 60 -9.40 6.36 7.71
CA ASN A 60 -10.71 5.74 7.49
C ASN A 60 -11.64 6.59 6.63
N GLY A 61 -11.08 7.62 5.98
CA GLY A 61 -11.83 8.55 5.13
C GLY A 61 -12.49 9.71 5.89
N VAL A 62 -12.58 9.64 7.21
CA VAL A 62 -12.99 10.75 8.08
C VAL A 62 -11.77 11.51 8.57
N PHE A 63 -10.79 10.81 9.09
CA PHE A 63 -9.50 11.37 9.45
C PHE A 63 -8.36 10.42 9.07
N GLY A 64 -7.15 10.97 9.02
CA GLY A 64 -5.92 10.22 8.77
C GLY A 64 -4.74 10.77 9.54
N ILE A 65 -3.78 9.89 9.85
CA ILE A 65 -2.63 10.21 10.68
C ILE A 65 -1.40 9.50 10.12
N PRO A 66 -0.34 10.22 9.73
CA PRO A 66 0.96 9.62 9.49
C PRO A 66 1.58 9.16 10.80
N ILE A 67 2.15 7.96 10.86
CA ILE A 67 2.75 7.42 12.08
C ILE A 67 4.21 7.87 12.17
N LEU A 68 4.39 9.15 12.47
CA LEU A 68 5.66 9.86 12.62
C LEU A 68 5.73 10.54 13.98
N PRO A 69 6.93 10.90 14.50
CA PRO A 69 7.09 11.46 15.86
C PRO A 69 6.26 12.71 16.16
N GLU A 70 6.07 13.58 15.17
CA GLU A 70 5.37 14.87 15.33
C GLU A 70 4.13 14.96 14.42
N ALA A 71 3.49 13.82 14.19
CA ALA A 71 2.34 13.72 13.31
C ALA A 71 1.16 14.57 13.79
N LEU A 72 0.45 15.15 12.84
CA LEU A 72 -0.83 15.83 13.03
C LEU A 72 -1.97 14.92 12.54
N ILE A 73 -3.19 15.25 12.92
CA ILE A 73 -4.39 14.67 12.32
C ILE A 73 -4.73 15.46 11.06
N TYR A 74 -5.12 14.74 10.01
CA TYR A 74 -5.62 15.32 8.77
C TYR A 74 -7.08 14.93 8.56
N ILE A 75 -7.93 15.93 8.30
CA ILE A 75 -9.36 15.75 8.03
C ILE A 75 -9.68 16.08 6.58
N LYS A 76 -10.91 15.77 6.16
CA LYS A 76 -11.34 15.88 4.77
C LYS A 76 -11.34 17.33 4.29
N ARG A 77 -10.66 17.59 3.16
CA ARG A 77 -10.74 18.81 2.40
C ARG A 77 -10.73 18.47 0.91
N GLY A 78 -11.87 18.62 0.25
CA GLY A 78 -12.01 18.14 -1.12
C GLY A 78 -12.03 16.61 -1.19
N ARG A 79 -11.16 16.03 -2.01
CA ARG A 79 -11.07 14.58 -2.22
C ARG A 79 -10.17 13.85 -1.24
N ALA A 80 -9.20 14.53 -0.64
CA ALA A 80 -8.19 13.95 0.23
C ALA A 80 -8.31 14.41 1.68
N LEU A 81 -7.68 13.67 2.60
CA LEU A 81 -7.47 14.06 4.00
C LEU A 81 -6.26 14.97 4.08
N SER A 82 -6.46 16.26 3.79
CA SER A 82 -5.38 17.23 3.58
C SER A 82 -5.42 18.45 4.52
N LEU A 83 -6.48 18.63 5.33
CA LEU A 83 -6.58 19.74 6.28
C LEU A 83 -6.01 19.34 7.64
N PRO A 84 -4.86 19.88 8.07
CA PRO A 84 -4.26 19.51 9.34
C PRO A 84 -4.98 20.14 10.53
N ILE A 85 -5.21 19.36 11.58
CA ILE A 85 -5.55 19.82 12.92
C ILE A 85 -4.24 19.97 13.70
N GLN A 86 -3.98 21.13 14.29
CA GLN A 86 -2.75 21.45 15.02
C GLN A 86 -2.69 20.76 16.38
N TRP A 87 -2.85 19.45 16.38
CA TRP A 87 -2.81 18.58 17.55
C TRP A 87 -2.10 17.28 17.25
N GLN A 88 -1.13 16.90 18.10
CA GLN A 88 -0.38 15.66 18.00
C GLN A 88 -1.13 14.55 18.73
N PRO A 89 -1.71 13.56 18.00
CA PRO A 89 -2.56 12.54 18.59
C PRO A 89 -1.78 11.36 19.18
N LEU A 90 -0.52 11.16 18.78
CA LEU A 90 0.19 9.94 19.10
C LEU A 90 0.88 10.02 20.47
N ILE A 91 0.59 9.01 21.29
CA ILE A 91 1.35 8.74 22.50
C ILE A 91 2.67 8.08 22.06
N SER A 92 3.78 8.59 22.55
CA SER A 92 5.10 8.12 22.16
C SER A 92 6.04 8.01 23.36
N HIS A 93 7.15 7.35 23.18
CA HIS A 93 8.26 7.39 24.12
C HIS A 93 9.10 8.64 23.81
N PRO A 94 9.44 9.49 24.82
CA PRO A 94 10.32 10.64 24.59
C PRO A 94 11.72 10.13 24.26
N LEU A 95 12.16 10.38 23.04
CA LEU A 95 13.48 10.00 22.55
C LEU A 95 14.51 11.01 23.07
N LEU A 96 15.20 10.67 24.12
CA LEU A 96 16.39 11.42 24.54
C LEU A 96 17.54 11.09 23.57
N LYS A 97 18.28 12.09 23.11
CA LYS A 97 19.40 11.96 22.16
C LYS A 97 20.50 10.95 22.58
N THR A 98 20.48 10.49 23.82
CA THR A 98 21.46 9.59 24.43
C THR A 98 21.02 8.12 24.48
N ASN A 99 19.76 7.81 24.24
CA ASN A 99 19.26 6.43 24.31
C ASN A 99 19.38 5.77 22.94
N PHE A 100 20.29 4.81 22.81
CA PHE A 100 20.33 3.91 21.66
C PHE A 100 19.08 3.01 21.70
N TYR A 101 18.36 2.98 20.60
CA TYR A 101 17.21 2.13 20.42
C TYR A 101 17.10 1.71 18.97
N ARG A 102 16.44 0.57 18.71
CA ARG A 102 16.02 0.15 17.38
C ARG A 102 14.54 0.45 17.22
N ASP A 103 14.17 1.01 16.09
CA ASP A 103 12.80 1.41 15.77
C ASP A 103 12.43 0.88 14.39
N ALA A 104 11.28 0.23 14.27
CA ALA A 104 10.73 -0.22 13.01
C ALA A 104 9.21 -0.05 13.01
N THR A 105 8.68 0.39 11.88
CA THR A 105 7.26 0.59 11.67
C THR A 105 6.79 -0.33 10.53
N ILE A 106 5.69 -1.06 10.74
CA ILE A 106 5.08 -1.95 9.76
C ILE A 106 3.70 -1.42 9.45
N THR A 107 3.46 -1.06 8.19
CA THR A 107 2.13 -0.78 7.68
C THR A 107 1.55 -2.06 7.12
N HIS A 108 0.58 -2.65 7.80
CA HIS A 108 -0.05 -3.91 7.42
C HIS A 108 -1.28 -3.64 6.57
N PHE A 109 -1.15 -3.81 5.26
CA PHE A 109 -2.15 -3.40 4.28
C PHE A 109 -3.44 -4.21 4.37
N THR A 110 -3.37 -5.47 4.75
CA THR A 110 -4.53 -6.36 4.80
C THR A 110 -5.39 -6.20 6.05
N SER A 111 -4.87 -5.54 7.10
CA SER A 111 -5.63 -5.28 8.34
C SER A 111 -5.93 -3.81 8.61
N GLY A 112 -5.29 -2.89 7.86
CA GLY A 112 -5.44 -1.46 8.11
C GLY A 112 -4.81 -0.98 9.43
N ILE A 113 -3.86 -1.74 9.98
CA ILE A 113 -3.18 -1.46 11.25
C ILE A 113 -1.72 -1.11 10.97
N VAL A 114 -1.22 -0.10 11.66
CA VAL A 114 0.21 0.21 11.69
C VAL A 114 0.78 -0.23 13.03
N TYR A 115 1.82 -1.06 12.98
CA TYR A 115 2.58 -1.53 14.12
C TYR A 115 3.90 -0.78 14.19
N ARG A 116 4.31 -0.39 15.39
CA ARG A 116 5.62 0.20 15.63
C ARG A 116 6.29 -0.51 16.81
N TYR A 117 7.52 -0.92 16.61
CA TYR A 117 8.31 -1.62 17.61
C TYR A 117 9.53 -0.79 17.97
N GLN A 118 9.78 -0.64 19.27
CA GLN A 118 10.94 0.04 19.78
C GLN A 118 11.65 -0.85 20.80
N CYS A 119 12.91 -1.23 20.52
CA CYS A 119 13.77 -2.01 21.42
C CYS A 119 14.84 -1.09 22.00
N PHE A 120 14.91 -1.00 23.32
CA PHE A 120 15.77 -0.08 24.05
C PHE A 120 16.98 -0.79 24.63
N ARG A 121 18.10 -0.05 24.74
CA ARG A 121 19.34 -0.56 25.32
C ARG A 121 19.20 -0.99 26.78
N GLU A 122 18.27 -0.39 27.50
CA GLU A 122 17.91 -0.75 28.87
C GLU A 122 17.24 -2.14 28.96
N GLY A 123 16.97 -2.81 27.82
CA GLY A 123 16.47 -4.17 27.72
C GLY A 123 14.96 -4.32 27.75
N TYR A 124 14.18 -3.25 27.91
CA TYR A 124 12.73 -3.29 27.70
C TYR A 124 12.38 -2.94 26.26
N TYR A 125 11.16 -3.27 25.85
CA TYR A 125 10.66 -2.91 24.53
C TYR A 125 9.20 -2.46 24.58
N ILE A 126 8.81 -1.67 23.57
CA ILE A 126 7.45 -1.12 23.41
C ILE A 126 6.89 -1.55 22.06
N GLU A 127 5.68 -2.05 22.08
CA GLU A 127 4.87 -2.39 20.92
C GLU A 127 3.70 -1.41 20.85
N PHE A 128 3.61 -0.66 19.76
CA PHE A 128 2.47 0.21 19.49
C PHE A 128 1.65 -0.37 18.34
N GLN A 129 0.35 -0.23 18.43
CA GLN A 129 -0.60 -0.53 17.36
C GLN A 129 -1.52 0.67 17.19
N TYR A 130 -1.64 1.14 15.95
CA TYR A 130 -2.45 2.30 15.62
C TYR A 130 -3.44 1.93 14.52
N TYR A 131 -4.70 2.31 14.68
CA TYR A 131 -5.69 2.21 13.62
C TYR A 131 -6.80 3.24 13.77
N ALA A 132 -7.25 3.77 12.63
CA ALA A 132 -8.45 4.58 12.49
C ALA A 132 -9.63 3.61 12.29
N HIS A 133 -10.51 3.49 13.28
CA HIS A 133 -11.53 2.44 13.29
C HIS A 133 -12.51 2.59 12.12
N ARG A 134 -12.84 1.50 11.44
CA ARG A 134 -13.68 1.55 10.24
C ARG A 134 -15.18 1.57 10.50
N ILE A 135 -15.65 0.89 11.55
CA ILE A 135 -17.07 0.90 11.93
C ILE A 135 -17.38 2.18 12.71
N PHE A 136 -16.56 2.50 13.69
CA PHE A 136 -16.65 3.71 14.50
C PHE A 136 -15.70 4.76 13.95
N ASP A 137 -16.10 5.42 12.88
CA ASP A 137 -15.28 6.24 12.00
C ASP A 137 -14.71 7.52 12.67
N ALA A 138 -15.26 7.92 13.81
CA ALA A 138 -14.70 8.99 14.64
C ALA A 138 -13.58 8.52 15.60
N ILE A 139 -13.27 7.22 15.67
CA ILE A 139 -12.42 6.66 16.72
C ILE A 139 -11.03 6.30 16.22
N LEU A 140 -10.03 6.92 16.81
CA LEU A 140 -8.63 6.50 16.80
C LEU A 140 -8.37 5.54 17.95
N VAL A 141 -7.76 4.41 17.68
CA VAL A 141 -7.30 3.46 18.69
C VAL A 141 -5.78 3.41 18.72
N GLN A 142 -5.22 3.49 19.92
CA GLN A 142 -3.80 3.33 20.19
C GLN A 142 -3.61 2.28 21.27
N ASP A 143 -3.06 1.14 20.91
CA ASP A 143 -2.70 0.07 21.82
C ASP A 143 -1.20 0.12 22.09
N ILE A 144 -0.83 0.15 23.36
CA ILE A 144 0.56 0.23 23.78
C ILE A 144 0.83 -0.95 24.73
N LYS A 145 1.78 -1.80 24.35
CA LYS A 145 2.25 -2.88 25.21
C LYS A 145 3.73 -2.63 25.53
N ILE A 146 4.04 -2.53 26.83
CA ILE A 146 5.39 -2.34 27.31
C ILE A 146 5.80 -3.61 28.03
N THR A 147 6.91 -4.20 27.62
CA THR A 147 7.42 -5.46 28.20
C THR A 147 8.81 -5.24 28.78
N ASN A 148 8.95 -5.66 30.03
CA ASN A 148 10.21 -5.69 30.76
C ASN A 148 10.61 -7.14 31.02
N PRO A 149 11.53 -7.73 30.24
CA PRO A 149 12.01 -9.09 30.45
C PRO A 149 13.04 -9.21 31.58
N LEU A 150 13.55 -8.08 32.08
CA LEU A 150 14.62 -8.04 33.09
C LEU A 150 14.14 -8.41 34.48
N SER A 151 15.09 -8.75 35.34
CA SER A 151 14.84 -9.06 36.76
C SER A 151 14.61 -7.84 37.66
N LEU A 152 14.81 -6.64 37.13
CA LEU A 152 14.62 -5.36 37.84
C LEU A 152 13.42 -4.63 37.25
N SER A 153 12.72 -3.86 38.09
CA SER A 153 11.65 -2.97 37.62
C SER A 153 12.20 -1.83 36.79
N GLN A 154 11.44 -1.40 35.76
CA GLN A 154 11.82 -0.29 34.86
C GLN A 154 10.78 0.84 34.95
N ASN A 155 11.26 2.07 34.89
CA ASN A 155 10.43 3.28 34.80
C ASN A 155 10.46 3.76 33.34
N VAL A 156 9.33 3.62 32.65
CA VAL A 156 9.18 3.97 31.22
C VAL A 156 8.41 5.27 31.09
N PRO A 157 9.02 6.33 30.56
CA PRO A 157 8.35 7.61 30.33
C PRO A 157 7.47 7.55 29.08
N LEU A 158 6.30 8.19 29.13
CA LEU A 158 5.42 8.38 27.99
C LEU A 158 5.17 9.87 27.74
N LYS A 159 5.27 10.30 26.47
CA LYS A 159 4.90 11.63 26.00
C LYS A 159 3.41 11.61 25.64
N PRO A 160 2.58 12.47 26.29
CA PRO A 160 1.16 12.53 25.99
C PRO A 160 0.89 13.26 24.66
N GLN A 161 -0.36 13.15 24.22
CA GLN A 161 -0.93 13.97 23.15
C GLN A 161 -0.89 15.45 23.56
N MET A 162 -0.69 16.34 22.59
CA MET A 162 -0.57 17.78 22.89
C MET A 162 -0.95 18.65 21.68
N PRO A 163 -1.53 19.85 21.92
CA PRO A 163 -1.66 20.86 20.88
C PRO A 163 -0.29 21.40 20.47
N THR A 164 -0.19 21.84 19.22
CA THR A 164 1.00 22.51 18.68
C THR A 164 0.75 24.02 18.56
N GLN A 165 0.62 24.53 17.35
CA GLN A 165 0.36 25.95 17.06
C GLN A 165 -1.15 26.18 16.79
N TRP A 166 -2.00 25.76 17.71
CA TRP A 166 -3.46 25.91 17.60
C TRP A 166 -3.92 27.07 18.49
N ASP A 167 -3.99 28.27 17.93
CA ASP A 167 -4.21 29.52 18.70
C ASP A 167 -5.62 29.62 19.32
N ASN A 168 -6.61 28.93 18.76
CA ASN A 168 -8.02 29.07 19.13
C ASN A 168 -8.60 27.79 19.75
N TYR A 169 -7.84 27.12 20.62
CA TYR A 169 -8.33 25.94 21.30
C TYR A 169 -8.70 26.20 22.77
N ARG A 170 -9.58 25.35 23.27
CA ARG A 170 -9.93 25.24 24.70
C ARG A 170 -9.79 23.78 25.13
N ILE A 171 -9.35 23.58 26.38
CA ILE A 171 -9.32 22.25 27.00
C ILE A 171 -10.26 22.27 28.20
N GLU A 172 -11.16 21.31 28.25
CA GLU A 172 -12.09 21.08 29.35
C GLU A 172 -11.95 19.63 29.82
N VAL A 173 -12.09 19.40 31.14
CA VAL A 173 -12.20 18.04 31.69
C VAL A 173 -13.67 17.68 31.76
N ILE A 174 -14.05 16.61 31.11
CA ILE A 174 -15.41 16.09 31.08
C ILE A 174 -15.48 14.73 31.78
N LYS A 175 -16.58 14.48 32.47
CA LYS A 175 -16.86 13.19 33.10
C LYS A 175 -17.83 12.41 32.22
N ILE A 176 -17.40 11.22 31.81
CA ILE A 176 -18.19 10.33 30.98
C ILE A 176 -18.56 9.12 31.85
N GLN A 177 -19.86 8.92 32.04
CA GLN A 177 -20.38 7.75 32.73
C GLN A 177 -20.82 6.72 31.70
N VAL A 178 -20.33 5.49 31.88
CA VAL A 178 -20.72 4.32 31.10
C VAL A 178 -20.91 3.19 32.11
N ASP A 179 -22.13 2.67 32.21
CA ASP A 179 -22.54 1.74 33.24
C ASP A 179 -22.25 2.32 34.67
N ASP A 180 -21.57 1.56 35.53
CA ASP A 180 -21.18 1.99 36.89
C ASP A 180 -19.83 2.70 36.95
N ILE A 181 -19.15 2.90 35.80
CA ILE A 181 -17.82 3.52 35.73
C ILE A 181 -17.96 4.98 35.33
N LEU A 182 -17.44 5.87 36.19
CA LEU A 182 -17.28 7.29 35.90
C LEU A 182 -15.81 7.57 35.61
N ASP A 183 -15.48 7.90 34.36
CA ASP A 183 -14.14 8.17 33.91
C ASP A 183 -13.97 9.63 33.46
N GLU A 184 -12.78 10.19 33.70
CA GLU A 184 -12.44 11.55 33.30
C GLU A 184 -11.70 11.55 31.96
N TYR A 185 -12.15 12.41 31.06
CA TYR A 185 -11.58 12.62 29.72
C TYR A 185 -11.27 14.10 29.51
N ASN A 186 -10.27 14.39 28.69
CA ASN A 186 -10.02 15.72 28.21
C ASN A 186 -10.80 15.94 26.92
N LEU A 187 -11.50 17.05 26.81
CA LEU A 187 -12.07 17.57 25.59
C LEU A 187 -11.22 18.75 25.14
N ILE A 188 -10.55 18.64 23.99
CA ILE A 188 -9.96 19.79 23.32
C ILE A 188 -10.84 20.16 22.14
N SER A 189 -11.15 21.44 22.02
CA SER A 189 -11.98 21.97 20.94
C SER A 189 -11.49 23.32 20.47
N GLY A 190 -11.71 23.60 19.18
CA GLY A 190 -11.31 24.82 18.53
C GLY A 190 -11.79 24.88 17.10
N PHE A 191 -11.32 25.86 16.35
CA PHE A 191 -11.65 25.96 14.92
C PHE A 191 -10.39 26.15 14.07
N ILE A 192 -10.52 25.77 12.79
CA ILE A 192 -9.47 25.90 11.78
C ILE A 192 -10.01 26.82 10.68
N PRO A 193 -9.38 27.98 10.44
CA PRO A 193 -9.78 28.85 9.34
C PRO A 193 -9.40 28.23 7.99
N LEU A 194 -10.30 28.28 7.02
CA LEU A 194 -10.02 27.81 5.67
C LEU A 194 -9.43 28.94 4.83
N SER A 195 -8.25 28.71 4.27
CA SER A 195 -7.56 29.66 3.40
C SER A 195 -8.46 30.09 2.23
N ASN A 196 -8.45 31.36 1.90
CA ASN A 196 -9.20 31.99 0.81
C ASN A 196 -10.73 31.97 0.95
N THR A 197 -11.24 31.74 2.16
CA THR A 197 -12.68 31.77 2.46
C THR A 197 -12.90 32.40 3.83
N ASN A 198 -14.12 32.91 4.10
CA ASN A 198 -14.52 33.34 5.45
C ASN A 198 -15.10 32.19 6.28
N LYS A 199 -14.79 30.96 5.91
CA LYS A 199 -15.31 29.75 6.57
C LYS A 199 -14.29 29.15 7.51
N ILE A 200 -14.81 28.48 8.53
CA ILE A 200 -14.05 27.74 9.52
C ILE A 200 -14.56 26.29 9.58
N VAL A 201 -13.73 25.39 10.07
CA VAL A 201 -14.11 24.04 10.49
C VAL A 201 -13.96 23.96 12.00
N THR A 202 -15.03 23.67 12.71
CA THR A 202 -15.01 23.47 14.16
C THR A 202 -14.64 22.03 14.46
N VAL A 203 -13.74 21.82 15.41
CA VAL A 203 -13.20 20.50 15.77
C VAL A 203 -13.39 20.25 17.25
N SER A 204 -13.79 19.06 17.64
CA SER A 204 -13.89 18.57 19.03
C SER A 204 -13.22 17.20 19.14
N ILE A 205 -12.25 17.05 20.05
CA ILE A 205 -11.50 15.81 20.25
C ILE A 205 -11.58 15.43 21.73
N ILE A 206 -12.00 14.19 21.99
CA ILE A 206 -12.05 13.63 23.35
C ILE A 206 -10.96 12.57 23.46
N TYR A 207 -10.13 12.68 24.47
CA TYR A 207 -9.01 11.78 24.69
C TYR A 207 -8.66 11.60 26.15
N LYS A 208 -7.93 10.52 26.46
CA LYS A 208 -7.42 10.23 27.80
C LYS A 208 -5.90 10.44 27.81
N THR A 209 -5.39 11.19 28.80
CA THR A 209 -3.96 11.43 28.94
C THR A 209 -3.29 10.22 29.57
N PRO A 210 -2.18 9.69 29.01
CA PRO A 210 -1.41 8.61 29.62
C PRO A 210 -0.67 9.10 30.87
N PRO A 211 -0.33 8.22 31.82
CA PRO A 211 0.59 8.55 32.90
C PRO A 211 1.96 8.92 32.33
N ARG A 212 2.60 9.95 32.89
CA ARG A 212 3.91 10.42 32.40
C ARG A 212 5.03 9.41 32.57
N ILE A 213 4.98 8.60 33.60
CA ILE A 213 5.95 7.54 33.93
C ILE A 213 5.16 6.29 34.33
N LEU A 214 5.50 5.16 33.72
CA LEU A 214 4.97 3.84 34.07
C LEU A 214 6.05 2.99 34.70
N GLN A 215 5.79 2.49 35.90
CA GLN A 215 6.66 1.51 36.53
C GLN A 215 6.25 0.09 36.08
N ILE A 216 7.13 -0.58 35.36
CA ILE A 216 6.94 -1.96 34.89
C ILE A 216 7.69 -2.91 35.82
N LYS A 217 6.99 -3.84 36.45
CA LYS A 217 7.61 -4.85 37.33
C LYS A 217 8.59 -5.73 36.56
N ALA A 218 9.50 -6.35 37.26
CA ALA A 218 10.41 -7.35 36.71
C ALA A 218 9.63 -8.48 36.00
N ARG A 219 10.12 -8.93 34.85
CA ARG A 219 9.58 -10.04 34.05
C ARG A 219 8.06 -9.91 33.80
N SER A 220 7.59 -8.70 33.52
CA SER A 220 6.17 -8.44 33.32
C SER A 220 5.93 -7.54 32.11
N SER A 221 4.66 -7.49 31.68
CA SER A 221 4.18 -6.57 30.65
C SER A 221 2.93 -5.84 31.10
N ILE A 222 2.78 -4.60 30.62
CA ILE A 222 1.56 -3.79 30.81
C ILE A 222 0.99 -3.51 29.44
N LYS A 223 -0.34 -3.66 29.30
CA LYS A 223 -1.11 -3.27 28.10
C LYS A 223 -1.97 -2.07 28.45
N LEU A 224 -1.90 -1.03 27.62
CA LEU A 224 -2.70 0.19 27.73
C LEU A 224 -3.48 0.36 26.44
N LYS A 225 -4.74 0.75 26.55
CA LYS A 225 -5.61 1.09 25.42
C LYS A 225 -6.03 2.56 25.56
N PHE A 226 -5.82 3.31 24.49
CA PHE A 226 -6.27 4.70 24.41
C PHE A 226 -7.22 4.86 23.24
N LEU A 227 -8.42 5.34 23.55
CA LEU A 227 -9.44 5.70 22.59
C LEU A 227 -9.49 7.22 22.49
N THR A 228 -9.51 7.72 21.26
CA THR A 228 -9.66 9.16 20.98
C THR A 228 -10.81 9.33 20.01
N SER A 229 -11.79 10.14 20.38
CA SER A 229 -12.90 10.53 19.48
C SER A 229 -12.56 11.84 18.80
N ILE A 230 -12.67 11.88 17.47
CA ILE A 230 -12.36 13.03 16.62
C ILE A 230 -13.60 13.38 15.84
N GLN A 231 -14.14 14.57 16.06
CA GLN A 231 -15.31 15.09 15.35
C GLN A 231 -15.06 16.50 14.82
N TYR A 232 -15.61 16.80 13.67
CA TYR A 232 -15.49 18.12 13.06
C TYR A 232 -16.76 18.47 12.26
N SER A 233 -16.98 19.79 12.07
CA SER A 233 -18.11 20.31 11.32
C SER A 233 -17.81 20.39 9.83
N GLU A 234 -18.84 20.50 9.01
CA GLU A 234 -18.69 21.05 7.66
C GLU A 234 -18.20 22.50 7.72
N PRO A 235 -17.64 23.05 6.62
CA PRO A 235 -17.20 24.43 6.55
C PRO A 235 -18.36 25.42 6.76
N THR A 236 -18.38 26.15 7.86
CA THR A 236 -19.41 27.13 8.27
C THR A 236 -18.84 28.53 8.45
N LEU A 237 -19.70 29.52 8.60
CA LEU A 237 -19.29 30.88 8.94
C LEU A 237 -18.87 30.97 10.41
N MET A 238 -18.03 31.95 10.75
CA MET A 238 -17.54 32.15 12.11
C MET A 238 -18.68 32.41 13.11
N GLU A 239 -19.75 33.03 12.67
CA GLU A 239 -20.95 33.30 13.48
C GLU A 239 -21.64 32.04 13.98
N GLU A 240 -21.54 30.94 13.22
CA GLU A 240 -22.14 29.65 13.55
C GLU A 240 -21.24 28.79 14.45
N HIS A 241 -20.05 29.26 14.78
CA HIS A 241 -19.05 28.47 15.55
C HIS A 241 -19.62 27.88 16.84
N HIS A 242 -20.38 28.66 17.60
CA HIS A 242 -20.93 28.21 18.87
C HIS A 242 -21.89 27.01 18.70
N ILE A 243 -22.74 27.04 17.68
CA ILE A 243 -23.68 25.96 17.38
C ILE A 243 -22.90 24.71 16.94
N GLN A 244 -21.94 24.89 16.07
CA GLN A 244 -21.11 23.76 15.59
C GLN A 244 -20.24 23.16 16.70
N TYR A 245 -19.80 23.97 17.64
CA TYR A 245 -19.07 23.49 18.83
C TYR A 245 -19.92 22.54 19.65
N GLU A 246 -21.15 22.92 20.03
CA GLU A 246 -22.02 22.04 20.81
C GLU A 246 -22.35 20.75 20.05
N LEU A 247 -22.66 20.84 18.75
CA LEU A 247 -22.94 19.67 17.92
C LEU A 247 -21.74 18.71 17.81
N THR A 248 -20.54 19.23 17.58
CA THR A 248 -19.33 18.38 17.46
C THR A 248 -18.95 17.78 18.80
N LYS A 249 -19.12 18.51 19.91
CA LYS A 249 -18.92 18.03 21.28
C LYS A 249 -19.87 16.87 21.62
N GLU A 250 -21.17 17.03 21.36
CA GLU A 250 -22.16 15.97 21.59
C GLU A 250 -21.86 14.71 20.78
N LYS A 251 -21.57 14.86 19.48
CA LYS A 251 -21.19 13.74 18.62
C LYS A 251 -19.90 13.05 19.11
N ALA A 252 -18.91 13.81 19.60
CA ALA A 252 -17.67 13.25 20.13
C ALA A 252 -17.92 12.44 21.42
N ILE A 253 -18.78 12.94 22.31
CA ILE A 253 -19.19 12.23 23.54
C ILE A 253 -19.96 10.96 23.19
N GLU A 254 -20.90 11.02 22.27
CA GLU A 254 -21.67 9.86 21.83
C GLU A 254 -20.77 8.79 21.21
N ALA A 255 -19.83 9.19 20.34
CA ALA A 255 -18.90 8.27 19.70
C ALA A 255 -18.00 7.54 20.71
N ILE A 256 -17.46 8.24 21.71
CA ILE A 256 -16.62 7.62 22.73
C ILE A 256 -17.43 6.70 23.65
N LYS A 257 -18.66 7.07 24.01
CA LYS A 257 -19.57 6.23 24.83
C LYS A 257 -19.86 4.89 24.14
N LYS A 258 -20.08 4.89 22.84
CA LYS A 258 -20.36 3.67 22.05
C LYS A 258 -19.23 2.64 22.09
N VAL A 259 -17.97 3.07 22.28
CA VAL A 259 -16.82 2.17 22.17
C VAL A 259 -16.16 1.82 23.52
N ILE A 260 -16.43 2.58 24.57
CA ILE A 260 -15.85 2.33 25.91
C ILE A 260 -16.27 0.97 26.45
N SER A 261 -17.55 0.61 26.29
CA SER A 261 -18.13 -0.66 26.79
C SER A 261 -17.74 -1.88 25.94
N ILE A 262 -17.22 -1.67 24.72
CA ILE A 262 -16.85 -2.77 23.83
C ILE A 262 -15.55 -3.41 24.31
N GLN A 263 -15.56 -4.75 24.38
CA GLN A 263 -14.36 -5.52 24.70
C GLN A 263 -13.26 -5.21 23.66
N HIS A 264 -12.04 -5.01 24.16
CA HIS A 264 -10.90 -4.61 23.31
C HIS A 264 -10.67 -5.52 22.11
N GLN A 265 -10.71 -6.82 22.32
CA GLN A 265 -10.48 -7.81 21.26
C GLN A 265 -11.54 -7.73 20.16
N SER A 266 -12.81 -7.60 20.54
CA SER A 266 -13.93 -7.44 19.60
C SER A 266 -13.80 -6.18 18.76
N LEU A 267 -13.45 -5.05 19.40
CA LEU A 267 -13.26 -3.78 18.68
C LEU A 267 -12.17 -3.89 17.59
N LYS A 268 -11.07 -4.57 17.90
CA LYS A 268 -9.99 -4.79 16.93
C LYS A 268 -10.41 -5.76 15.82
N GLU A 269 -11.07 -6.86 16.16
CA GLU A 269 -11.57 -7.85 15.20
C GLU A 269 -12.59 -7.26 14.23
N ASP A 270 -13.51 -6.45 14.72
CA ASP A 270 -14.48 -5.74 13.90
C ASP A 270 -13.82 -4.82 12.87
N HIS A 271 -12.76 -4.10 13.28
CA HIS A 271 -11.96 -3.28 12.35
C HIS A 271 -11.28 -4.14 11.29
N ILE A 272 -10.59 -5.21 11.69
CA ILE A 272 -9.84 -6.09 10.79
C ILE A 272 -10.79 -6.76 9.78
N ASN A 273 -11.91 -7.31 10.26
CA ASN A 273 -12.88 -8.01 9.41
C ASN A 273 -13.44 -7.08 8.33
N LEU A 274 -13.80 -5.85 8.70
CA LEU A 274 -14.31 -4.89 7.72
C LEU A 274 -13.22 -4.44 6.75
N TRP A 275 -12.00 -4.20 7.23
CA TRP A 275 -10.87 -3.84 6.37
C TRP A 275 -10.53 -4.96 5.37
N GLN A 276 -10.51 -6.22 5.82
CA GLN A 276 -10.27 -7.38 4.96
C GLN A 276 -11.33 -7.52 3.86
N ASN A 277 -12.58 -7.19 4.15
CA ASN A 277 -13.64 -7.16 3.14
C ASN A 277 -13.35 -6.14 2.03
N TYR A 278 -12.79 -4.98 2.38
CA TYR A 278 -12.36 -4.00 1.37
C TYR A 278 -11.17 -4.50 0.56
N TRP A 279 -10.27 -5.26 1.19
CA TRP A 279 -9.04 -5.79 0.57
C TRP A 279 -9.27 -7.08 -0.24
N TYR A 280 -10.52 -7.51 -0.38
CA TYR A 280 -10.87 -8.80 -0.97
C TYR A 280 -10.54 -8.87 -2.46
N THR A 281 -10.87 -7.84 -3.22
CA THR A 281 -10.52 -7.67 -4.64
C THR A 281 -9.10 -7.12 -4.75
N GLY A 282 -8.28 -7.68 -5.63
CA GLY A 282 -6.90 -7.25 -5.78
C GLY A 282 -6.22 -7.72 -7.05
N LEU A 283 -4.99 -7.25 -7.27
CA LEU A 283 -4.12 -7.70 -8.35
C LEU A 283 -2.82 -8.24 -7.76
N ARG A 284 -2.46 -9.47 -8.16
CA ARG A 284 -1.09 -9.98 -8.05
C ARG A 284 -0.43 -9.88 -9.42
N ILE A 285 0.82 -9.47 -9.44
CA ILE A 285 1.62 -9.33 -10.65
C ILE A 285 3.02 -9.88 -10.38
N SER A 286 3.62 -10.58 -11.33
CA SER A 286 5.00 -11.04 -11.19
C SER A 286 5.96 -9.85 -11.13
N ASP A 287 7.05 -9.99 -10.37
CA ASP A 287 8.04 -8.92 -10.26
C ASP A 287 8.77 -8.69 -11.58
N SER A 288 8.96 -7.43 -11.90
CA SER A 288 9.77 -6.98 -13.03
C SER A 288 10.98 -6.22 -12.54
N LYS A 289 12.13 -6.49 -13.15
CA LYS A 289 13.38 -5.78 -12.92
C LYS A 289 13.58 -4.61 -13.89
N ALA A 290 12.65 -4.42 -14.83
CA ALA A 290 12.69 -3.29 -15.75
C ALA A 290 12.56 -1.97 -14.98
N ASP A 291 13.36 -0.98 -15.38
CA ASP A 291 13.33 0.34 -14.75
C ASP A 291 11.94 0.99 -14.87
N GLY A 292 11.43 1.51 -13.76
CA GLY A 292 10.09 2.11 -13.70
C GLY A 292 8.91 1.14 -13.77
N ALA A 293 9.12 -0.18 -13.82
CA ALA A 293 8.04 -1.16 -13.81
C ALA A 293 7.28 -1.14 -12.48
N ILE A 294 5.96 -1.19 -12.56
CA ILE A 294 5.09 -1.21 -11.39
C ILE A 294 4.99 -2.64 -10.85
N ASN A 295 5.47 -2.86 -9.64
CA ASN A 295 5.47 -4.15 -8.94
C ASN A 295 4.44 -4.19 -7.82
N GLY A 296 4.20 -5.37 -7.27
CA GLY A 296 3.18 -5.64 -6.27
C GLY A 296 3.24 -4.72 -5.05
N HIS A 297 4.45 -4.42 -4.54
CA HIS A 297 4.63 -3.50 -3.41
C HIS A 297 4.06 -2.09 -3.69
N LYS A 298 4.25 -1.56 -4.91
CA LYS A 298 3.76 -0.23 -5.30
C LYS A 298 2.24 -0.24 -5.49
N ILE A 299 1.70 -1.31 -6.08
CA ILE A 299 0.25 -1.49 -6.26
C ILE A 299 -0.43 -1.53 -4.89
N ASN A 300 0.00 -2.41 -4.00
CA ASN A 300 -0.64 -2.61 -2.72
C ASN A 300 -0.53 -1.39 -1.80
N SER A 301 0.62 -0.72 -1.75
CA SER A 301 0.77 0.53 -0.99
C SER A 301 -0.17 1.62 -1.52
N THR A 302 -0.29 1.78 -2.83
CA THR A 302 -1.18 2.77 -3.45
C THR A 302 -2.65 2.46 -3.15
N LEU A 303 -3.07 1.21 -3.31
CA LEU A 303 -4.41 0.75 -2.94
C LEU A 303 -4.71 1.05 -1.46
N TYR A 304 -3.77 0.76 -0.58
CA TYR A 304 -3.89 1.05 0.85
C TYR A 304 -4.14 2.54 1.12
N TYR A 305 -3.37 3.44 0.49
CA TYR A 305 -3.56 4.87 0.69
C TYR A 305 -4.89 5.37 0.16
N VAL A 306 -5.32 4.91 -1.01
CA VAL A 306 -6.63 5.29 -1.54
C VAL A 306 -7.74 4.84 -0.60
N LEU A 307 -7.73 3.56 -0.17
CA LEU A 307 -8.72 3.04 0.78
C LEU A 307 -8.72 3.77 2.12
N SER A 308 -7.54 4.17 2.61
CA SER A 308 -7.41 4.92 3.87
C SER A 308 -8.09 6.29 3.81
N GLN A 309 -8.33 6.83 2.61
CA GLN A 309 -8.93 8.15 2.41
C GLN A 309 -10.40 8.13 1.97
N ILE A 310 -10.97 6.94 1.77
CA ILE A 310 -12.39 6.77 1.45
C ILE A 310 -13.17 6.47 2.72
N SER A 311 -14.18 7.28 2.99
CA SER A 311 -15.13 7.03 4.08
C SER A 311 -16.04 5.86 3.72
N LYS A 312 -16.63 5.25 4.73
CA LYS A 312 -17.69 4.27 4.53
C LYS A 312 -18.85 4.95 3.79
N GLY A 313 -19.34 4.30 2.73
CA GLY A 313 -20.37 4.85 1.86
C GLY A 313 -21.76 4.92 2.50
N ILE A 314 -22.68 5.50 1.76
CA ILE A 314 -24.10 5.53 2.14
C ILE A 314 -24.68 4.13 1.97
N PRO A 315 -25.36 3.54 2.99
CA PRO A 315 -25.79 2.15 2.96
C PRO A 315 -26.76 1.75 1.85
N ASP A 316 -27.47 2.72 1.24
CA ASP A 316 -28.63 2.49 0.38
C ASP A 316 -28.36 2.55 -1.13
N ILE A 317 -27.09 2.64 -1.57
CA ILE A 317 -26.79 2.52 -2.98
C ILE A 317 -26.76 1.05 -3.35
N GLU A 318 -27.80 0.60 -4.08
CA GLU A 318 -27.88 -0.76 -4.59
C GLU A 318 -26.61 -1.13 -5.38
N LYS A 319 -25.87 -2.12 -4.92
CA LYS A 319 -24.67 -2.64 -5.58
C LYS A 319 -24.92 -3.03 -7.04
N ASN A 320 -26.16 -3.33 -7.40
CA ASN A 320 -26.59 -3.71 -8.75
C ASN A 320 -26.51 -2.55 -9.77
N VAL A 321 -26.67 -1.30 -9.36
CA VAL A 321 -26.55 -0.14 -10.26
C VAL A 321 -25.12 0.03 -10.74
N ALA A 322 -24.15 -0.25 -9.92
CA ALA A 322 -22.73 -0.13 -10.24
C ALA A 322 -22.25 -1.07 -11.35
N MET A 323 -22.93 -2.19 -11.55
CA MET A 323 -22.54 -3.19 -12.55
C MET A 323 -23.08 -2.91 -13.96
N ASN A 324 -24.19 -2.18 -14.05
CA ASN A 324 -24.80 -1.84 -15.35
C ASN A 324 -24.14 -0.61 -15.98
N GLU A 325 -23.34 0.13 -15.24
CA GLU A 325 -22.65 1.32 -15.73
C GLU A 325 -21.17 1.02 -15.97
N GLY A 326 -20.73 1.20 -17.21
CA GLY A 326 -19.38 0.88 -17.66
C GLY A 326 -18.30 1.65 -16.92
N CYS A 327 -17.94 1.20 -15.70
CA CYS A 327 -16.76 1.67 -15.01
C CYS A 327 -15.53 1.28 -15.80
N TYR A 328 -14.65 2.19 -15.93
CA TYR A 328 -13.36 2.22 -16.56
C TYR A 328 -13.37 2.02 -18.08
N ARG A 329 -13.44 3.15 -18.81
CA ARG A 329 -13.42 3.19 -20.29
C ARG A 329 -12.06 3.59 -20.88
N GLY A 330 -11.00 3.56 -20.08
CA GLY A 330 -9.67 3.99 -20.49
C GLY A 330 -8.70 2.84 -20.80
N HIS A 331 -7.49 3.22 -21.18
CA HIS A 331 -6.35 2.32 -21.25
C HIS A 331 -5.95 1.86 -19.84
N HIS A 332 -5.29 0.69 -19.70
CA HIS A 332 -4.86 0.21 -18.39
C HIS A 332 -3.95 1.23 -17.67
N THR A 333 -4.09 1.31 -16.34
CA THR A 333 -3.43 2.35 -15.54
C THR A 333 -2.01 2.02 -15.11
N LEU A 334 -1.51 0.82 -15.39
CA LEU A 334 -0.14 0.41 -15.04
C LEU A 334 0.92 1.30 -15.70
N ASP A 335 0.64 1.80 -16.92
CA ASP A 335 1.54 2.69 -17.68
C ASP A 335 1.28 4.18 -17.44
N ALA A 336 0.47 4.54 -16.44
CA ALA A 336 0.13 5.93 -16.16
C ALA A 336 1.04 6.55 -15.08
N PRO A 337 2.19 7.22 -15.41
CA PRO A 337 3.21 7.59 -14.42
C PRO A 337 2.69 8.52 -13.31
N ARG A 338 1.65 9.29 -13.58
CA ARG A 338 1.05 10.21 -12.59
C ARG A 338 0.41 9.50 -11.41
N LEU A 339 -0.05 8.27 -11.62
CA LEU A 339 -0.72 7.45 -10.60
C LEU A 339 0.25 6.72 -9.67
N TRP A 340 1.55 6.65 -10.05
CA TRP A 340 2.57 5.86 -9.39
C TRP A 340 3.71 6.70 -8.81
N LYS A 341 3.45 7.98 -8.53
CA LYS A 341 4.44 8.88 -7.94
C LYS A 341 4.83 8.47 -6.52
N ASP A 342 5.78 9.21 -5.96
CA ASP A 342 6.24 9.04 -4.59
C ASP A 342 5.09 9.23 -3.58
N THR A 343 5.13 8.43 -2.50
CA THR A 343 4.16 8.45 -1.40
C THR A 343 4.85 8.47 -0.03
N SER A 344 6.06 9.03 0.04
CA SER A 344 6.86 9.11 1.27
C SER A 344 6.43 10.24 2.20
N SER A 345 5.66 11.21 1.72
CA SER A 345 5.13 12.33 2.49
C SER A 345 3.61 12.44 2.38
N ILE A 346 3.00 13.18 3.28
CA ILE A 346 1.54 13.39 3.27
C ILE A 346 1.06 14.11 2.00
N ASP A 347 1.83 15.10 1.54
CA ASP A 347 1.46 15.88 0.35
C ASP A 347 1.59 15.06 -0.93
N THR A 348 2.68 14.32 -1.09
CA THR A 348 2.89 13.45 -2.26
C THR A 348 1.89 12.31 -2.30
N MET A 349 1.60 11.70 -1.16
CA MET A 349 0.56 10.67 -1.02
C MET A 349 -0.83 11.21 -1.39
N ASN A 350 -1.23 12.37 -0.85
CA ASN A 350 -2.51 12.99 -1.16
C ASN A 350 -2.65 13.32 -2.65
N ASN A 351 -1.58 13.81 -3.29
CA ASN A 351 -1.57 14.06 -4.74
C ASN A 351 -1.80 12.78 -5.56
N VAL A 352 -1.22 11.66 -5.13
CA VAL A 352 -1.44 10.35 -5.77
C VAL A 352 -2.88 9.89 -5.59
N VAL A 353 -3.43 9.99 -4.37
CA VAL A 353 -4.82 9.64 -4.08
C VAL A 353 -5.78 10.48 -4.92
N GLU A 354 -5.61 11.80 -4.96
CA GLU A 354 -6.46 12.67 -5.77
C GLU A 354 -6.37 12.34 -7.26
N ALA A 355 -5.16 12.05 -7.77
CA ALA A 355 -4.98 11.64 -9.17
C ALA A 355 -5.74 10.35 -9.50
N TRP A 356 -5.74 9.36 -8.60
CA TRP A 356 -6.53 8.14 -8.74
C TRP A 356 -8.02 8.42 -8.75
N LEU A 357 -8.54 9.15 -7.77
CA LEU A 357 -9.96 9.46 -7.66
C LEU A 357 -10.47 10.23 -8.89
N ILE A 358 -9.73 11.25 -9.35
CA ILE A 358 -10.07 12.01 -10.56
C ILE A 358 -10.04 11.11 -11.80
N THR A 359 -9.06 10.20 -11.90
CA THR A 359 -8.96 9.29 -13.06
C THR A 359 -10.16 8.37 -13.13
N LEU A 360 -10.55 7.75 -12.01
CA LEU A 360 -11.71 6.87 -11.96
C LEU A 360 -13.03 7.60 -12.25
N GLU A 361 -13.22 8.80 -11.69
CA GLU A 361 -14.38 9.66 -12.00
C GLU A 361 -14.51 9.93 -13.51
N LYS A 362 -13.41 10.38 -14.13
CA LYS A 362 -13.39 10.72 -15.56
C LYS A 362 -13.60 9.51 -16.46
N GLN A 363 -13.25 8.33 -15.99
CA GLN A 363 -13.41 7.07 -16.73
C GLN A 363 -14.76 6.37 -16.45
N GLY A 364 -15.71 7.05 -15.86
CA GLY A 364 -17.08 6.58 -15.69
C GLY A 364 -17.36 5.78 -14.42
N CYS A 365 -16.42 5.73 -13.45
CA CYS A 365 -16.57 4.95 -12.22
C CYS A 365 -17.21 5.73 -11.06
N HIS A 366 -17.82 6.88 -11.28
CA HIS A 366 -18.25 7.74 -10.18
C HIS A 366 -19.28 7.11 -9.26
N HIS A 367 -20.17 6.24 -9.76
CA HIS A 367 -21.15 5.52 -8.93
C HIS A 367 -20.48 4.53 -7.97
N LEU A 368 -19.43 3.82 -8.42
CA LEU A 368 -18.65 2.96 -7.54
C LEU A 368 -17.96 3.76 -6.42
N MET A 369 -17.56 5.00 -6.71
CA MET A 369 -16.83 5.84 -5.75
C MET A 369 -17.71 6.42 -4.64
N ILE A 370 -19.01 6.54 -4.85
CA ILE A 370 -19.96 7.05 -3.83
C ILE A 370 -20.37 5.92 -2.89
N GLY A 371 -20.35 4.67 -3.36
CA GLY A 371 -20.97 3.56 -2.67
C GLY A 371 -20.19 3.04 -1.46
N ASP A 372 -18.98 2.56 -1.66
CA ASP A 372 -18.28 1.73 -0.67
C ASP A 372 -16.77 1.72 -0.96
N PRO A 373 -15.89 1.70 0.04
CA PRO A 373 -14.46 1.49 -0.15
C PRO A 373 -14.12 0.23 -0.96
N ALA A 374 -14.86 -0.87 -0.80
CA ALA A 374 -14.68 -2.08 -1.60
C ALA A 374 -14.97 -1.84 -3.09
N ALA A 375 -15.95 -1.01 -3.42
CA ALA A 375 -16.25 -0.64 -4.79
C ALA A 375 -15.16 0.24 -5.42
N VAL A 376 -14.56 1.15 -4.64
CA VAL A 376 -13.40 1.94 -5.09
C VAL A 376 -12.20 1.03 -5.34
N GLN A 377 -11.95 0.06 -4.46
CA GLN A 377 -10.91 -0.96 -4.65
C GLN A 377 -11.12 -1.71 -5.97
N GLN A 378 -12.33 -2.18 -6.21
CA GLN A 378 -12.69 -2.86 -7.47
C GLN A 378 -12.47 -1.95 -8.67
N ALA A 379 -12.88 -0.68 -8.61
CA ALA A 379 -12.68 0.27 -9.70
C ALA A 379 -11.20 0.44 -10.07
N ILE A 380 -10.31 0.51 -9.06
CA ILE A 380 -8.87 0.54 -9.30
C ILE A 380 -8.41 -0.75 -9.96
N VAL A 381 -8.78 -1.93 -9.42
CA VAL A 381 -8.37 -3.23 -9.96
C VAL A 381 -8.86 -3.41 -11.40
N LEU A 382 -10.09 -3.02 -11.72
CA LEU A 382 -10.61 -3.00 -13.09
C LEU A 382 -9.74 -2.13 -14.01
N SER A 383 -9.33 -0.95 -13.54
CA SER A 383 -8.49 -0.04 -14.30
C SER A 383 -7.10 -0.60 -14.62
N LEU A 384 -6.54 -1.45 -13.75
CA LEU A 384 -5.22 -2.06 -13.97
C LEU A 384 -5.18 -3.00 -15.18
N GLY A 385 -6.32 -3.59 -15.55
CA GLY A 385 -6.45 -4.48 -16.71
C GLY A 385 -7.33 -3.93 -17.83
N SER A 386 -7.76 -2.68 -17.81
CA SER A 386 -8.82 -2.19 -18.71
C SER A 386 -10.06 -3.10 -18.69
N LEU A 387 -10.40 -3.63 -17.53
CA LEU A 387 -11.61 -4.41 -17.32
C LEU A 387 -12.83 -3.49 -17.23
N ARG A 388 -13.92 -3.85 -17.89
CA ARG A 388 -15.12 -3.02 -17.95
C ARG A 388 -16.38 -3.87 -17.91
N PHE A 389 -17.33 -3.47 -17.08
CA PHE A 389 -18.70 -3.96 -17.19
C PHE A 389 -19.44 -3.14 -18.23
N SER A 390 -20.02 -3.77 -19.22
CA SER A 390 -20.74 -3.13 -20.33
C SER A 390 -21.88 -4.03 -20.78
N ASN A 391 -23.09 -3.49 -20.92
CA ASN A 391 -24.23 -4.19 -21.48
C ASN A 391 -24.43 -5.61 -20.93
N GLN A 392 -24.42 -5.79 -19.61
CA GLN A 392 -24.62 -7.08 -18.92
C GLN A 392 -23.49 -8.12 -19.10
N HIS A 393 -22.31 -7.70 -19.51
CA HIS A 393 -21.13 -8.56 -19.54
C HIS A 393 -19.88 -7.83 -19.04
N LEU A 394 -18.88 -8.60 -18.62
CA LEU A 394 -17.54 -8.10 -18.32
C LEU A 394 -16.67 -8.25 -19.56
N GLU A 395 -15.98 -7.19 -19.92
CA GLU A 395 -14.96 -7.15 -20.98
C GLU A 395 -13.56 -7.03 -20.39
N PHE A 396 -12.58 -7.73 -20.96
CA PHE A 396 -11.17 -7.55 -20.67
C PHE A 396 -10.49 -6.93 -21.89
N ASN A 397 -10.28 -5.62 -21.86
CA ASN A 397 -9.90 -4.79 -23.01
C ASN A 397 -8.39 -4.49 -23.08
N ILE A 398 -7.54 -5.18 -22.31
CA ILE A 398 -6.09 -4.97 -22.39
C ILE A 398 -5.57 -5.45 -23.75
N ASP A 399 -4.68 -4.66 -24.36
CA ASP A 399 -4.00 -5.12 -25.58
C ASP A 399 -3.03 -6.26 -25.21
N PRO A 400 -3.04 -7.39 -25.93
CA PRO A 400 -2.16 -8.53 -25.68
C PRO A 400 -0.67 -8.22 -25.59
N GLN A 401 -0.18 -7.15 -26.24
CA GLN A 401 1.22 -6.71 -26.14
C GLN A 401 1.64 -6.34 -24.70
N TYR A 402 0.71 -5.96 -23.83
CA TYR A 402 0.97 -5.63 -22.42
C TYR A 402 0.88 -6.85 -21.49
N LEU A 403 0.50 -8.03 -22.01
CA LEU A 403 0.43 -9.27 -21.23
C LEU A 403 1.80 -9.98 -21.15
N ASN A 404 2.85 -9.22 -20.92
CA ASN A 404 4.24 -9.69 -20.87
C ASN A 404 4.70 -10.12 -19.47
N ARG A 405 3.79 -10.19 -18.50
CA ARG A 405 4.01 -10.60 -17.11
C ARG A 405 2.89 -11.51 -16.66
N ASP A 406 3.07 -12.20 -15.53
CA ASP A 406 1.99 -12.96 -14.93
C ASP A 406 1.09 -12.01 -14.13
N TYR A 407 -0.22 -12.11 -14.36
CA TYR A 407 -1.26 -11.32 -13.68
C TYR A 407 -2.27 -12.28 -13.02
N LEU A 408 -2.75 -11.91 -11.84
CA LEU A 408 -3.90 -12.54 -11.22
C LEU A 408 -4.83 -11.45 -10.67
N PHE A 409 -5.86 -11.12 -11.45
CA PHE A 409 -6.98 -10.30 -10.99
C PHE A 409 -7.86 -11.19 -10.11
N ARG A 410 -7.85 -10.88 -8.81
CA ARG A 410 -8.45 -11.72 -7.79
C ARG A 410 -9.79 -11.15 -7.36
N ARG A 411 -10.80 -12.02 -7.33
CA ARG A 411 -12.11 -11.77 -6.73
C ARG A 411 -12.78 -10.48 -7.23
N ILE A 412 -12.83 -10.32 -8.55
CA ILE A 412 -13.65 -9.27 -9.16
C ILE A 412 -15.11 -9.62 -8.87
N SER A 413 -15.81 -8.75 -8.14
CA SER A 413 -17.22 -8.94 -7.81
C SER A 413 -18.07 -8.78 -9.07
N TYR A 414 -18.90 -9.77 -9.36
CA TYR A 414 -19.87 -9.79 -10.45
C TYR A 414 -21.25 -10.11 -9.87
N GLY A 415 -22.14 -9.14 -9.76
CA GLY A 415 -23.39 -9.30 -9.02
C GLY A 415 -23.18 -9.25 -7.51
N ASN A 416 -24.11 -9.84 -6.76
CA ASN A 416 -24.11 -9.75 -5.31
C ASN A 416 -23.21 -10.80 -4.63
N VAL A 417 -22.99 -11.94 -5.27
CA VAL A 417 -22.36 -13.12 -4.64
C VAL A 417 -21.19 -13.65 -5.44
N THR A 418 -21.21 -13.49 -6.77
CA THR A 418 -20.21 -14.09 -7.66
C THR A 418 -18.89 -13.31 -7.62
N HIS A 419 -17.78 -14.06 -7.52
CA HIS A 419 -16.43 -13.54 -7.60
C HIS A 419 -15.66 -14.26 -8.71
N LEU A 420 -15.07 -13.47 -9.60
CA LEU A 420 -14.32 -13.93 -10.77
C LEU A 420 -12.82 -13.75 -10.54
N ASN A 421 -12.05 -14.77 -10.85
CA ASN A 421 -10.59 -14.75 -10.91
C ASN A 421 -10.12 -14.85 -12.36
N ILE A 422 -9.32 -13.89 -12.81
CA ILE A 422 -8.71 -13.87 -14.14
C ILE A 422 -7.21 -13.99 -13.97
N SER A 423 -6.62 -15.06 -14.48
CA SER A 423 -5.18 -15.29 -14.44
C SER A 423 -4.60 -15.21 -15.85
N VAL A 424 -3.51 -14.50 -16.00
CA VAL A 424 -2.69 -14.47 -17.21
C VAL A 424 -1.31 -14.97 -16.81
N THR A 425 -0.79 -15.97 -17.53
CA THR A 425 0.56 -16.50 -17.34
C THR A 425 1.31 -16.48 -18.65
N VAL A 426 2.60 -16.14 -18.63
CA VAL A 426 3.44 -16.16 -19.83
C VAL A 426 4.16 -17.51 -19.91
N GLY A 427 3.87 -18.28 -20.97
CA GLY A 427 4.47 -19.59 -21.21
C GLY A 427 5.97 -19.52 -21.58
N GLU A 428 6.61 -20.68 -21.71
CA GLU A 428 8.00 -20.77 -22.16
C GLU A 428 8.19 -20.32 -23.62
N ASP A 429 7.12 -20.36 -24.40
CA ASP A 429 7.04 -19.84 -25.78
C ASP A 429 6.84 -18.32 -25.85
N ASN A 430 6.89 -17.63 -24.70
CA ASN A 430 6.63 -16.19 -24.53
C ASN A 430 5.21 -15.76 -24.95
N ARG A 431 4.25 -16.68 -24.97
CA ARG A 431 2.83 -16.37 -25.25
C ARG A 431 2.04 -16.26 -23.95
N ALA A 432 1.12 -15.30 -23.92
CA ALA A 432 0.19 -15.17 -22.82
C ALA A 432 -0.88 -16.26 -22.87
N VAL A 433 -1.15 -16.88 -21.73
CA VAL A 433 -2.22 -17.86 -21.53
C VAL A 433 -3.22 -17.29 -20.56
N LEU A 434 -4.46 -17.12 -21.00
CA LEU A 434 -5.57 -16.59 -20.18
C LEU A 434 -6.35 -17.74 -19.56
N LYS A 435 -6.60 -17.65 -18.26
CA LYS A 435 -7.37 -18.63 -17.50
C LYS A 435 -8.39 -17.93 -16.62
N VAL A 436 -9.60 -18.44 -16.57
CA VAL A 436 -10.72 -17.83 -15.84
C VAL A 436 -11.37 -18.85 -14.93
N ALA A 437 -11.66 -18.48 -13.69
CA ALA A 437 -12.36 -19.31 -12.72
C ALA A 437 -13.31 -18.46 -11.85
N LEU A 438 -14.32 -19.12 -11.27
CA LEU A 438 -15.23 -18.54 -10.29
C LEU A 438 -14.78 -18.97 -8.89
N ASP A 439 -14.47 -18.02 -8.01
CA ASP A 439 -14.17 -18.31 -6.61
C ASP A 439 -15.46 -18.65 -5.84
N LYS A 440 -16.52 -17.92 -6.14
CA LYS A 440 -17.87 -18.12 -5.62
C LYS A 440 -18.87 -17.73 -6.70
N SER A 441 -20.01 -18.40 -6.78
CA SER A 441 -21.05 -18.10 -7.76
C SER A 441 -22.43 -18.50 -7.27
N ASP A 442 -23.44 -17.70 -7.62
CA ASP A 442 -24.86 -17.95 -7.41
C ASP A 442 -25.58 -18.45 -8.67
N SER A 443 -24.91 -18.37 -9.83
CA SER A 443 -25.45 -18.77 -11.12
C SER A 443 -24.36 -19.33 -12.04
N VAL A 444 -24.76 -19.82 -13.21
CA VAL A 444 -23.83 -20.29 -14.25
C VAL A 444 -23.35 -19.08 -15.03
N TYR A 445 -22.03 -18.99 -15.24
CA TYR A 445 -21.39 -17.98 -16.05
C TYR A 445 -20.69 -18.61 -17.25
N PHE A 446 -20.63 -17.86 -18.33
CA PHE A 446 -20.02 -18.28 -19.59
C PHE A 446 -18.92 -17.29 -19.95
N GLY A 447 -17.81 -17.80 -20.51
CA GLY A 447 -16.73 -17.00 -21.06
C GLY A 447 -16.51 -17.28 -22.54
N CYS A 448 -16.19 -16.27 -23.33
CA CYS A 448 -15.71 -16.43 -24.69
C CYS A 448 -14.43 -15.62 -24.94
N ASP A 449 -13.68 -16.03 -25.95
CA ASP A 449 -12.48 -15.36 -26.44
C ASP A 449 -12.79 -14.09 -27.27
N ALA A 450 -11.77 -13.46 -27.81
CA ALA A 450 -11.90 -12.30 -28.67
C ALA A 450 -12.83 -12.62 -29.87
N GLY A 451 -13.83 -11.75 -30.07
CA GLY A 451 -14.81 -11.90 -31.11
C GLY A 451 -15.91 -12.95 -30.87
N CYS A 452 -15.86 -13.71 -29.78
CA CYS A 452 -16.80 -14.76 -29.41
C CYS A 452 -17.13 -15.76 -30.56
N LEU A 453 -16.13 -16.09 -31.39
CA LEU A 453 -16.33 -17.00 -32.54
C LEU A 453 -16.37 -18.47 -32.12
N ASN A 454 -15.65 -18.84 -31.08
CA ASN A 454 -15.69 -20.15 -30.48
C ASN A 454 -16.94 -20.32 -29.60
N PRO A 455 -17.45 -21.56 -29.41
CA PRO A 455 -18.52 -21.78 -28.46
C PRO A 455 -18.17 -21.27 -27.06
N PRO A 456 -19.09 -20.62 -26.35
CA PRO A 456 -18.86 -20.16 -24.98
C PRO A 456 -18.50 -21.31 -24.06
N VAL A 457 -17.52 -21.07 -23.17
CA VAL A 457 -17.08 -22.03 -22.15
C VAL A 457 -17.84 -21.76 -20.86
N SER A 458 -18.44 -22.79 -20.26
CA SER A 458 -19.04 -22.69 -18.94
C SER A 458 -17.95 -22.56 -17.89
N LEU A 459 -18.02 -21.52 -17.07
CA LEU A 459 -17.05 -21.23 -16.01
C LEU A 459 -17.42 -21.95 -14.72
N SER A 460 -16.42 -22.42 -14.00
CA SER A 460 -16.55 -23.13 -12.73
C SER A 460 -15.44 -22.70 -11.75
N GLN A 461 -15.33 -23.36 -10.60
CA GLN A 461 -14.20 -23.17 -9.69
C GLN A 461 -12.86 -23.62 -10.26
N LEU A 462 -12.88 -24.50 -11.28
CA LEU A 462 -11.67 -24.89 -12.01
C LEU A 462 -11.37 -23.86 -13.10
N TYR A 463 -10.10 -23.55 -13.27
CA TYR A 463 -9.66 -22.62 -14.31
C TYR A 463 -9.95 -23.16 -15.72
N ALA A 464 -10.78 -22.44 -16.45
CA ALA A 464 -10.99 -22.65 -17.88
C ALA A 464 -9.94 -21.85 -18.68
N SER A 465 -9.24 -22.49 -19.61
CA SER A 465 -8.27 -21.83 -20.49
C SER A 465 -9.00 -21.21 -21.68
N ILE A 466 -8.73 -19.94 -21.94
CA ILE A 466 -9.29 -19.17 -23.06
C ILE A 466 -8.12 -18.65 -23.90
N PRO A 467 -8.08 -18.92 -25.22
CA PRO A 467 -6.98 -18.47 -26.06
C PRO A 467 -6.96 -16.95 -26.18
N VAL A 468 -5.77 -16.36 -26.09
CA VAL A 468 -5.58 -14.92 -26.31
C VAL A 468 -5.46 -14.68 -27.81
N LYS A 469 -6.39 -13.91 -28.37
CA LYS A 469 -6.47 -13.62 -29.79
C LYS A 469 -6.55 -12.13 -30.06
N LEU A 470 -6.08 -11.72 -31.22
CA LEU A 470 -6.22 -10.38 -31.79
C LEU A 470 -7.29 -10.37 -32.87
N THR A 471 -8.15 -9.39 -32.89
CA THR A 471 -9.21 -9.23 -33.86
C THR A 471 -9.06 -7.95 -34.66
N LYS A 472 -9.68 -7.90 -35.85
CA LYS A 472 -9.85 -6.68 -36.64
C LYS A 472 -11.33 -6.50 -36.96
N PRO A 473 -11.97 -5.40 -36.46
CA PRO A 473 -11.43 -4.40 -35.52
C PRO A 473 -11.07 -5.02 -34.15
N LEU A 474 -10.26 -4.32 -33.34
CA LEU A 474 -9.88 -4.76 -32.01
C LEU A 474 -11.12 -4.90 -31.12
N THR A 475 -11.25 -6.06 -30.48
CA THR A 475 -12.29 -6.36 -29.47
C THR A 475 -11.63 -6.70 -28.13
N ALA A 476 -12.43 -6.83 -27.08
CA ALA A 476 -11.93 -7.40 -25.83
C ALA A 476 -11.38 -8.82 -26.06
N ILE A 477 -10.38 -9.22 -25.29
CA ILE A 477 -9.77 -10.55 -25.35
C ILE A 477 -10.56 -11.61 -24.57
N LEU A 478 -11.49 -11.15 -23.72
CA LEU A 478 -12.37 -11.98 -22.90
C LEU A 478 -13.71 -11.27 -22.71
N TYR A 479 -14.77 -12.03 -22.83
CA TYR A 479 -16.13 -11.64 -22.44
C TYR A 479 -16.68 -12.64 -21.44
N VAL A 480 -17.32 -12.16 -20.37
CA VAL A 480 -17.95 -13.00 -19.33
C VAL A 480 -19.36 -12.50 -19.06
N THR A 481 -20.35 -13.39 -19.07
CA THR A 481 -21.74 -13.08 -18.70
C THR A 481 -22.45 -14.31 -18.13
N SER A 482 -23.50 -14.09 -17.35
CA SER A 482 -24.42 -15.16 -16.90
C SER A 482 -25.53 -15.46 -17.92
N ASP A 483 -25.71 -14.60 -18.92
CA ASP A 483 -26.72 -14.79 -19.97
C ASP A 483 -26.12 -15.45 -21.21
N TYR A 484 -26.49 -16.73 -21.42
CA TYR A 484 -26.01 -17.49 -22.57
C TYR A 484 -26.49 -16.93 -23.91
N GLN A 485 -27.73 -16.44 -23.98
CA GLN A 485 -28.26 -15.85 -25.19
C GLN A 485 -27.52 -14.56 -25.56
N HIS A 486 -27.30 -13.72 -24.59
CA HIS A 486 -26.50 -12.48 -24.76
C HIS A 486 -25.08 -12.81 -25.28
N MET A 487 -24.46 -13.89 -24.80
CA MET A 487 -23.16 -14.35 -25.29
C MET A 487 -23.20 -14.76 -26.77
N GLN A 488 -24.29 -15.38 -27.22
CA GLN A 488 -24.49 -15.71 -28.64
C GLN A 488 -24.71 -14.46 -29.51
N ASP A 489 -25.44 -13.49 -28.97
CA ASP A 489 -25.71 -12.23 -29.67
C ASP A 489 -24.47 -11.37 -29.84
N LEU A 490 -23.52 -11.41 -28.88
CA LEU A 490 -22.23 -10.74 -28.97
C LEU A 490 -21.44 -11.15 -30.21
N ARG A 491 -21.47 -12.42 -30.58
CA ARG A 491 -20.83 -12.94 -31.80
C ARG A 491 -21.28 -12.17 -33.05
N ASN A 492 -22.58 -11.88 -33.15
CA ASN A 492 -23.14 -11.16 -34.28
C ASN A 492 -22.89 -9.63 -34.18
N ALA A 493 -22.86 -9.10 -32.96
CA ALA A 493 -22.71 -7.67 -32.71
C ALA A 493 -21.27 -7.15 -32.90
N LEU A 494 -20.25 -8.00 -32.69
CA LEU A 494 -18.84 -7.60 -32.73
C LEU A 494 -18.28 -7.41 -34.14
N HIS A 495 -18.92 -7.96 -35.19
CA HIS A 495 -18.53 -7.80 -36.61
C HIS A 495 -17.04 -7.97 -36.90
N VAL A 496 -16.42 -9.05 -36.39
CA VAL A 496 -15.01 -9.33 -36.57
C VAL A 496 -14.72 -9.81 -37.99
N HIS A 497 -13.78 -9.18 -38.69
CA HIS A 497 -13.40 -9.53 -40.07
C HIS A 497 -12.17 -10.44 -40.15
N ALA A 498 -11.26 -10.33 -39.18
CA ALA A 498 -10.09 -11.18 -39.08
C ALA A 498 -9.78 -11.48 -37.61
N ILE A 499 -9.25 -12.67 -37.37
CA ILE A 499 -8.83 -13.14 -36.06
C ILE A 499 -7.52 -13.89 -36.19
N ASP A 500 -6.54 -13.53 -35.38
CA ASP A 500 -5.22 -14.14 -35.33
C ASP A 500 -4.89 -14.50 -33.87
N ASP A 501 -4.11 -15.55 -33.65
CA ASP A 501 -3.55 -15.80 -32.33
C ASP A 501 -2.62 -14.66 -31.92
N ALA A 502 -2.64 -14.24 -30.66
CA ALA A 502 -1.73 -13.22 -30.17
C ALA A 502 -0.27 -13.66 -30.37
N PRO A 503 0.58 -12.79 -30.92
CA PRO A 503 1.99 -13.13 -31.14
C PRO A 503 2.71 -13.38 -29.81
N ALA A 504 3.78 -14.16 -29.86
CA ALA A 504 4.71 -14.27 -28.74
C ALA A 504 5.38 -12.92 -28.46
N HIS A 505 5.63 -12.63 -27.19
CA HIS A 505 6.36 -11.45 -26.80
C HIS A 505 7.83 -11.54 -27.25
N ASP A 506 8.40 -10.39 -27.62
CA ASP A 506 9.81 -10.29 -28.02
C ASP A 506 10.72 -10.76 -26.87
N HIS A 507 11.73 -11.55 -27.20
CA HIS A 507 12.73 -12.04 -26.24
C HIS A 507 13.43 -10.91 -25.50
N LEU A 508 13.65 -9.75 -26.13
CA LEU A 508 14.25 -8.58 -25.47
C LEU A 508 13.34 -8.00 -24.39
N VAL A 509 12.04 -7.92 -24.67
CA VAL A 509 11.03 -7.47 -23.68
C VAL A 509 10.98 -8.42 -22.51
N MET A 510 10.93 -9.73 -22.78
CA MET A 510 10.90 -10.74 -21.72
C MET A 510 12.20 -10.73 -20.88
N ALA A 511 13.35 -10.58 -21.53
CA ALA A 511 14.63 -10.48 -20.84
C ALA A 511 14.73 -9.21 -19.97
N LEU A 512 14.23 -8.09 -20.46
CA LEU A 512 14.18 -6.84 -19.71
C LEU A 512 13.36 -6.99 -18.41
N HIS A 513 12.18 -7.58 -18.50
CA HIS A 513 11.34 -7.81 -17.34
C HIS A 513 11.92 -8.83 -16.35
N LYS A 514 12.52 -9.92 -16.83
CA LYS A 514 13.10 -10.98 -15.98
C LYS A 514 14.47 -10.61 -15.40
N HIS A 515 15.34 -9.95 -16.18
CA HIS A 515 16.75 -9.73 -15.83
C HIS A 515 17.16 -8.25 -15.70
N GLY A 516 16.33 -7.31 -16.15
CA GLY A 516 16.64 -5.87 -16.12
C GLY A 516 17.69 -5.42 -17.13
N HIS A 517 18.01 -6.24 -18.15
CA HIS A 517 19.04 -5.94 -19.15
C HIS A 517 18.42 -5.67 -20.51
N GLN A 518 18.82 -4.56 -21.13
CA GLN A 518 18.45 -4.23 -22.51
C GLN A 518 19.23 -5.05 -23.56
N LEU A 519 20.30 -5.74 -23.16
CA LEU A 519 21.21 -6.48 -24.02
C LEU A 519 20.91 -7.98 -24.07
N GLY A 520 19.67 -8.36 -24.37
CA GLY A 520 19.29 -9.73 -24.73
C GLY A 520 19.43 -10.77 -23.62
N GLY A 521 19.35 -10.39 -22.35
CA GLY A 521 19.35 -11.32 -21.22
C GLY A 521 20.66 -12.05 -20.94
N LEU A 522 21.75 -11.66 -21.61
CA LEU A 522 23.07 -12.23 -21.31
C LEU A 522 23.61 -11.65 -19.99
N PRO A 523 24.09 -12.51 -19.08
CA PRO A 523 24.59 -12.08 -17.77
C PRO A 523 25.67 -11.02 -17.90
N THR A 524 25.73 -10.06 -16.99
CA THR A 524 26.79 -9.03 -16.94
C THR A 524 28.20 -9.64 -16.97
N LEU A 525 28.38 -10.80 -16.36
CA LEU A 525 29.61 -11.59 -16.40
C LEU A 525 30.03 -11.98 -17.82
N PHE A 526 29.08 -12.27 -18.70
CA PHE A 526 29.39 -12.57 -20.12
C PHE A 526 30.00 -11.36 -20.83
N TRP A 527 29.45 -10.17 -20.63
CA TRP A 527 29.99 -8.94 -21.23
C TRP A 527 31.34 -8.55 -20.65
N ILE A 528 31.53 -8.73 -19.34
CA ILE A 528 32.84 -8.54 -18.70
C ILE A 528 33.86 -9.52 -19.29
N SER A 529 33.50 -10.77 -19.52
CA SER A 529 34.38 -11.77 -20.13
C SER A 529 34.76 -11.41 -21.55
N ILE A 530 33.81 -10.94 -22.37
CA ILE A 530 34.09 -10.49 -23.74
C ILE A 530 35.00 -9.26 -23.72
N CYS A 531 34.74 -8.26 -22.91
CA CYS A 531 35.59 -7.08 -22.78
C CYS A 531 37.01 -7.48 -22.33
N PHE A 532 37.14 -8.40 -21.38
CA PHE A 532 38.45 -8.93 -20.97
C PHE A 532 39.19 -9.61 -22.11
N LEU A 533 38.53 -10.49 -22.88
CA LEU A 533 39.13 -11.17 -24.03
C LEU A 533 39.58 -10.18 -25.10
N ILE A 534 38.78 -9.14 -25.37
CA ILE A 534 39.14 -8.08 -26.32
C ILE A 534 40.41 -7.33 -25.85
N ILE A 535 40.47 -6.98 -24.56
CA ILE A 535 41.66 -6.31 -24.00
C ILE A 535 42.90 -7.20 -24.10
N VAL A 536 42.80 -8.46 -23.73
CA VAL A 536 43.91 -9.45 -23.80
C VAL A 536 44.37 -9.59 -25.26
N PHE A 537 43.43 -9.69 -26.19
CA PHE A 537 43.76 -9.75 -27.63
C PHE A 537 44.51 -8.51 -28.12
N HIS A 538 44.06 -7.31 -27.73
CA HIS A 538 44.75 -6.07 -28.10
C HIS A 538 46.14 -5.95 -27.48
N LEU A 539 46.32 -6.38 -26.22
CA LEU A 539 47.62 -6.41 -25.58
C LEU A 539 48.57 -7.38 -26.28
N PHE A 540 48.06 -8.54 -26.72
CA PHE A 540 48.83 -9.52 -27.49
C PHE A 540 49.22 -8.95 -28.86
N LEU A 541 48.28 -8.28 -29.55
CA LEU A 541 48.53 -7.63 -30.84
C LEU A 541 49.60 -6.52 -30.73
N CYS A 542 49.49 -5.67 -29.70
CA CYS A 542 50.49 -4.65 -29.40
C CYS A 542 51.87 -5.26 -29.16
N LYS A 543 51.95 -6.36 -28.42
CA LYS A 543 53.20 -7.08 -28.17
C LYS A 543 53.81 -7.63 -29.45
N LEU A 544 53.01 -8.18 -30.37
CA LEU A 544 53.47 -8.64 -31.69
C LEU A 544 54.03 -7.50 -32.52
N ILE A 545 53.33 -6.38 -32.60
CA ILE A 545 53.76 -5.18 -33.35
C ILE A 545 55.08 -4.63 -32.79
N ILE A 546 55.20 -4.55 -31.46
CA ILE A 546 56.44 -4.08 -30.80
C ILE A 546 57.60 -5.03 -31.09
N ASN A 547 57.39 -6.35 -31.01
CA ASN A 547 58.41 -7.32 -31.31
C ASN A 547 58.85 -7.26 -32.79
N GLU A 548 57.93 -7.07 -33.70
CA GLU A 548 58.26 -6.93 -35.15
C GLU A 548 58.99 -5.64 -35.40
N TYR A 549 58.63 -4.55 -34.80
CA TYR A 549 59.31 -3.26 -34.91
C TYR A 549 60.73 -3.34 -34.32
N HIS A 550 60.99 -3.94 -33.20
CA HIS A 550 62.32 -4.15 -32.64
C HIS A 550 63.15 -5.15 -33.47
N GLY A 551 62.53 -6.22 -33.96
CA GLY A 551 63.20 -7.18 -34.85
C GLY A 551 63.64 -6.56 -36.18
N HIS A 552 62.91 -5.55 -36.65
CA HIS A 552 63.36 -4.76 -37.85
C HIS A 552 64.53 -3.83 -37.54
N GLN A 553 64.58 -3.22 -36.35
CA GLN A 553 65.70 -2.39 -35.92
C GLN A 553 67.00 -3.19 -35.75
N ASP A 554 66.93 -4.39 -35.20
CA ASP A 554 68.10 -5.25 -35.06
C ASP A 554 68.62 -5.78 -36.39
N LYS A 555 67.75 -6.06 -37.36
CA LYS A 555 68.13 -6.41 -38.72
C LYS A 555 68.79 -5.23 -39.47
N GLN A 556 68.42 -4.02 -39.22
CA GLN A 556 69.09 -2.84 -39.79
C GLN A 556 70.46 -2.60 -39.12
N LYS A 557 70.59 -2.73 -37.80
CA LYS A 557 71.90 -2.61 -37.12
C LYS A 557 72.92 -3.65 -37.59
N VAL A 558 72.48 -4.89 -37.84
CA VAL A 558 73.37 -5.94 -38.37
C VAL A 558 73.82 -5.67 -39.82
N ARG A 559 73.05 -4.94 -40.64
CA ARG A 559 73.48 -4.51 -42.00
C ARG A 559 74.49 -3.38 -41.98
N TYR A 560 74.47 -2.48 -41.00
CA TYR A 560 75.47 -1.39 -40.92
C TYR A 560 76.78 -1.81 -40.23
N SER A 561 76.87 -2.96 -39.60
CA SER A 561 78.12 -3.49 -39.00
C SER A 561 78.90 -4.40 -39.95
N LYS A 562 78.45 -4.60 -41.20
CA LYS A 562 79.12 -5.40 -42.25
C LYS A 562 79.51 -4.58 -43.50
N LEU A 563 79.60 -3.26 -43.39
CA LEU A 563 80.23 -2.35 -44.31
C LEU A 563 81.52 -1.75 -43.66
#